data_ae4962e3aca8e525329dca2b780c0452
#
_entry.id   ae4962e3aca8e525329dca2b780c0452
#
_cell.length_a   1.000
_cell.length_b   1.000
_cell.length_c   1.000
_cell.angle_alpha   90.00
_cell.angle_beta   90.00
_cell.angle_gamma   90.00
#
_symmetry.space_group_name_H-M   'P 1'
#
loop_
_entity.id
_entity.type
_entity.pdbx_description
1 polymer ?
#
loop_
_entity_poly.entity_id
_entity_poly.type
_entity_poly.pdbx_seq_one_letter_code
_entity_poly.pdbx_strand_id
1 'polypeptide(L)'
;MKKTIRYSAYIIISIIILSLSSCEKDRVTLLTDGVWKFENITTNSDDDAIKTIVAGLKAVYTDGTMQFFSDGTYVKEYALLDDETGTWELVGETQLVFSPDVGGIQTASIDKITKKELVYLETFVDQDQNPFNTTTTWVK
;
A
#
# COMPACT_ATOMS: atom_id res chain seq x y z
N MET A 1 7.02 -38.45 32.44
CA MET A 1 7.58 -37.95 31.18
C MET A 1 6.55 -37.48 30.12
N LYS A 2 5.34 -38.00 30.07
CA LYS A 2 4.33 -37.58 29.02
C LYS A 2 3.69 -36.20 29.27
N LYS A 3 3.73 -35.62 30.45
CA LYS A 3 3.12 -34.28 30.72
C LYS A 3 4.00 -33.10 30.30
N THR A 4 5.31 -33.22 30.37
CA THR A 4 6.28 -32.15 30.03
C THR A 4 6.28 -31.82 28.54
N ILE A 5 6.05 -32.79 27.65
CA ILE A 5 6.05 -32.60 26.19
C ILE A 5 4.82 -31.77 25.74
N ARG A 6 3.68 -31.91 26.42
CA ARG A 6 2.46 -31.14 26.05
C ARG A 6 2.60 -29.65 26.35
N TYR A 7 3.23 -29.25 27.43
CA TYR A 7 3.45 -27.83 27.76
C TYR A 7 4.44 -27.18 26.83
N SER A 8 5.46 -27.93 26.39
CA SER A 8 6.47 -27.42 25.45
C SER A 8 5.84 -27.09 24.07
N ALA A 9 4.90 -27.92 23.62
CA ALA A 9 4.19 -27.66 22.33
C ALA A 9 3.31 -26.41 22.39
N TYR A 10 2.62 -26.15 23.49
CA TYR A 10 1.78 -24.97 23.65
C TYR A 10 2.61 -23.67 23.75
N ILE A 11 3.77 -23.71 24.38
CA ILE A 11 4.68 -22.56 24.47
C ILE A 11 5.22 -22.20 23.09
N ILE A 12 5.60 -23.18 22.29
CA ILE A 12 6.10 -22.95 20.91
C ILE A 12 5.03 -22.34 20.02
N ILE A 13 3.79 -22.84 20.09
CA ILE A 13 2.65 -22.31 19.31
C ILE A 13 2.33 -20.87 19.74
N SER A 14 2.36 -20.55 21.03
CA SER A 14 2.14 -19.18 21.53
C SER A 14 3.21 -18.20 21.07
N ILE A 15 4.47 -18.61 20.99
CA ILE A 15 5.57 -17.76 20.49
C ILE A 15 5.42 -17.48 19.00
N ILE A 16 4.98 -18.45 18.20
CA ILE A 16 4.76 -18.27 16.75
C ILE A 16 3.61 -17.29 16.48
N ILE A 17 2.53 -17.35 17.26
CA ILE A 17 1.38 -16.43 17.09
C ILE A 17 1.77 -14.99 17.48
N LEU A 18 2.59 -14.79 18.50
CA LEU A 18 3.08 -13.48 18.92
C LEU A 18 4.05 -12.84 17.91
N SER A 19 4.81 -13.64 17.16
CA SER A 19 5.73 -13.12 16.14
C SER A 19 5.02 -12.59 14.88
N LEU A 20 3.86 -13.14 14.52
CA LEU A 20 3.08 -12.69 13.37
C LEU A 20 2.41 -11.32 13.61
N SER A 21 1.94 -11.06 14.84
CA SER A 21 1.32 -9.77 15.18
C SER A 21 2.32 -8.61 15.34
N SER A 22 3.60 -8.90 15.56
CA SER A 22 4.66 -7.89 15.65
C SER A 22 4.97 -7.28 14.28
N CYS A 23 4.99 -8.07 13.21
CA CYS A 23 5.35 -7.64 11.85
C CYS A 23 4.31 -6.68 11.26
N GLU A 24 3.02 -6.95 11.44
CA GLU A 24 1.93 -6.08 10.97
C GLU A 24 1.95 -4.71 11.68
N LYS A 25 2.16 -4.71 13.00
CA LYS A 25 2.28 -3.47 13.78
C LYS A 25 3.44 -2.59 13.32
N ASP A 26 4.57 -3.20 12.96
CA ASP A 26 5.71 -2.47 12.44
C ASP A 26 5.40 -1.80 11.08
N ARG A 27 4.66 -2.48 10.18
CA ARG A 27 4.26 -1.91 8.88
C ARG A 27 3.26 -0.78 9.02
N VAL A 28 2.26 -0.89 9.89
CA VAL A 28 1.33 0.19 10.21
C VAL A 28 2.10 1.41 10.73
N THR A 29 3.06 1.21 11.63
CA THR A 29 3.91 2.28 12.14
C THR A 29 4.71 2.94 11.02
N LEU A 30 5.28 2.16 10.09
CA LEU A 30 6.02 2.72 8.94
C LEU A 30 5.10 3.52 8.00
N LEU A 31 3.87 3.07 7.76
CA LEU A 31 2.90 3.78 6.93
C LEU A 31 2.51 5.11 7.56
N THR A 32 2.20 5.13 8.86
CA THR A 32 1.68 6.31 9.56
C THR A 32 2.77 7.27 10.06
N ASP A 33 4.05 6.92 9.92
CA ASP A 33 5.19 7.74 10.33
C ASP A 33 5.52 8.80 9.27
N GLY A 34 4.71 9.87 9.22
CA GLY A 34 4.97 11.06 8.41
C GLY A 34 4.30 11.07 7.04
N VAL A 35 4.73 12.01 6.21
CA VAL A 35 4.17 12.29 4.88
C VAL A 35 5.02 11.63 3.82
N TRP A 36 4.37 10.92 2.91
CA TRP A 36 4.95 10.31 1.73
C TRP A 36 4.85 11.27 0.55
N LYS A 37 5.93 11.48 -0.17
CA LYS A 37 5.99 12.29 -1.39
C LYS A 37 6.05 11.39 -2.60
N PHE A 38 5.32 11.73 -3.64
CA PHE A 38 5.37 10.99 -4.89
C PHE A 38 6.78 11.06 -5.50
N GLU A 39 7.31 9.91 -5.89
CA GLU A 39 8.61 9.79 -6.57
C GLU A 39 8.42 9.38 -8.02
N ASN A 40 7.70 8.27 -8.27
CA ASN A 40 7.56 7.75 -9.61
C ASN A 40 6.38 6.77 -9.73
N ILE A 41 5.88 6.60 -10.96
CA ILE A 41 4.97 5.54 -11.38
C ILE A 41 5.45 4.96 -12.71
N THR A 42 5.47 3.63 -12.82
CA THR A 42 5.89 2.91 -14.02
C THR A 42 4.92 1.79 -14.35
N THR A 43 5.00 1.27 -15.57
CA THR A 43 4.32 0.05 -16.00
C THR A 43 5.30 -0.88 -16.70
N ASN A 44 5.04 -2.16 -16.65
CA ASN A 44 5.76 -3.18 -17.42
C ASN A 44 5.10 -3.47 -18.78
N SER A 45 4.04 -2.77 -19.13
CA SER A 45 3.37 -2.91 -20.43
C SER A 45 4.20 -2.28 -21.56
N ASP A 46 4.30 -2.97 -22.67
CA ASP A 46 4.90 -2.45 -23.91
C ASP A 46 3.92 -1.67 -24.78
N ASP A 47 2.62 -1.68 -24.44
CA ASP A 47 1.56 -0.96 -25.14
C ASP A 47 1.69 0.56 -24.99
N ASP A 48 1.72 1.28 -26.11
CA ASP A 48 1.91 2.73 -26.13
C ASP A 48 0.70 3.50 -25.57
N ALA A 49 -0.52 2.96 -25.69
CA ALA A 49 -1.70 3.55 -25.07
C ALA A 49 -1.61 3.47 -23.55
N ILE A 50 -1.20 2.33 -23.00
CA ILE A 50 -0.98 2.15 -21.57
C ILE A 50 0.14 3.07 -21.08
N LYS A 51 1.26 3.16 -21.78
CA LYS A 51 2.34 4.12 -21.45
C LYS A 51 1.84 5.56 -21.40
N THR A 52 0.95 5.94 -22.32
CA THR A 52 0.33 7.26 -22.32
C THR A 52 -0.56 7.49 -21.10
N ILE A 53 -1.36 6.50 -20.71
CA ILE A 53 -2.17 6.55 -19.48
C ILE A 53 -1.27 6.74 -18.26
N VAL A 54 -0.21 5.94 -18.14
CA VAL A 54 0.73 6.01 -17.01
C VAL A 54 1.47 7.35 -16.97
N ALA A 55 1.82 7.91 -18.12
CA ALA A 55 2.39 9.27 -18.20
C ALA A 55 1.40 10.33 -17.71
N GLY A 56 0.12 10.19 -18.00
CA GLY A 56 -0.95 11.03 -17.47
C GLY A 56 -1.08 10.91 -15.95
N LEU A 57 -1.10 9.70 -15.40
CA LEU A 57 -1.10 9.45 -13.96
C LEU A 57 0.13 10.06 -13.28
N LYS A 58 1.31 9.91 -13.89
CA LYS A 58 2.54 10.52 -13.39
C LYS A 58 2.42 12.04 -13.30
N ALA A 59 1.86 12.69 -14.31
CA ALA A 59 1.65 14.14 -14.29
C ALA A 59 0.71 14.58 -13.17
N VAL A 60 -0.36 13.81 -12.91
CA VAL A 60 -1.31 14.08 -11.80
C VAL A 60 -0.64 13.93 -10.44
N TYR A 61 0.19 12.91 -10.26
CA TYR A 61 0.84 12.62 -8.97
C TYR A 61 2.10 13.45 -8.72
N THR A 62 2.68 14.08 -9.73
CA THR A 62 3.87 14.94 -9.59
C THR A 62 3.60 16.02 -8.54
N ASP A 63 4.53 16.18 -7.60
CA ASP A 63 4.44 17.05 -6.42
C ASP A 63 3.31 16.67 -5.42
N GLY A 64 2.67 15.52 -5.62
CA GLY A 64 1.64 15.02 -4.73
C GLY A 64 2.22 14.45 -3.43
N THR A 65 1.39 14.47 -2.39
CA THR A 65 1.70 13.86 -1.09
C THR A 65 0.64 12.85 -0.67
N MET A 66 1.01 11.93 0.20
CA MET A 66 0.11 10.97 0.81
C MET A 66 0.43 10.82 2.28
N GLN A 67 -0.57 10.86 3.13
CA GLN A 67 -0.43 10.67 4.56
C GLN A 67 -1.46 9.68 5.07
N PHE A 68 -0.98 8.69 5.82
CA PHE A 68 -1.80 7.74 6.55
C PHE A 68 -1.87 8.13 8.01
N PHE A 69 -3.06 8.06 8.59
CA PHE A 69 -3.27 8.33 10.01
C PHE A 69 -3.56 7.04 10.78
N SER A 70 -3.18 7.02 12.05
CA SER A 70 -3.35 5.85 12.93
C SER A 70 -4.80 5.53 13.27
N ASP A 71 -5.73 6.45 12.99
CA ASP A 71 -7.17 6.24 13.11
C ASP A 71 -7.81 5.53 11.91
N GLY A 72 -6.98 5.15 10.91
CA GLY A 72 -7.43 4.48 9.70
C GLY A 72 -7.88 5.42 8.58
N THR A 73 -7.67 6.73 8.71
CA THR A 73 -7.93 7.69 7.64
C THR A 73 -6.68 7.98 6.81
N TYR A 74 -6.84 8.49 5.59
CA TYR A 74 -5.75 8.96 4.76
C TYR A 74 -6.13 10.20 3.97
N VAL A 75 -5.11 10.92 3.53
CA VAL A 75 -5.22 12.04 2.58
C VAL A 75 -4.16 11.84 1.50
N LYS A 76 -4.56 12.00 0.23
CA LYS A 76 -3.67 12.21 -0.90
C LYS A 76 -3.90 13.61 -1.44
N GLU A 77 -2.86 14.42 -1.44
CA GLU A 77 -2.90 15.76 -2.01
C GLU A 77 -2.31 15.72 -3.41
N TYR A 78 -2.96 16.36 -4.37
CA TYR A 78 -2.54 16.43 -5.77
C TYR A 78 -2.28 17.88 -6.17
N ALA A 79 -1.25 18.12 -6.96
CA ALA A 79 -0.98 19.48 -7.45
C ALA A 79 -2.02 20.01 -8.45
N LEU A 80 -2.71 19.11 -9.16
CA LEU A 80 -3.58 19.46 -10.29
C LEU A 80 -5.04 19.03 -10.14
N LEU A 81 -5.39 18.29 -9.10
CA LEU A 81 -6.73 17.79 -8.81
C LEU A 81 -7.12 18.11 -7.38
N ASP A 82 -8.40 17.92 -7.06
CA ASP A 82 -8.89 17.96 -5.67
C ASP A 82 -8.24 16.84 -4.84
N ASP A 83 -8.03 17.10 -3.58
CA ASP A 83 -7.47 16.13 -2.63
C ASP A 83 -8.39 14.91 -2.49
N GLU A 84 -7.80 13.73 -2.38
CA GLU A 84 -8.51 12.50 -2.08
C GLU A 84 -8.41 12.20 -0.60
N THR A 85 -9.56 12.05 0.05
CA THR A 85 -9.69 11.62 1.45
C THR A 85 -10.46 10.32 1.54
N GLY A 86 -10.26 9.59 2.63
CA GLY A 86 -10.97 8.34 2.86
C GLY A 86 -10.37 7.53 4.01
N THR A 87 -10.66 6.24 4.01
CA THR A 87 -10.11 5.29 4.98
C THR A 87 -9.18 4.28 4.30
N TRP A 88 -8.24 3.77 5.08
CA TRP A 88 -7.31 2.74 4.63
C TRP A 88 -7.26 1.58 5.61
N GLU A 89 -6.92 0.42 5.08
CA GLU A 89 -6.72 -0.79 5.86
C GLU A 89 -5.51 -1.57 5.30
N LEU A 90 -4.70 -2.14 6.18
CA LEU A 90 -3.67 -3.11 5.82
C LEU A 90 -4.21 -4.52 6.04
N VAL A 91 -4.46 -5.24 4.96
CA VAL A 91 -4.96 -6.62 5.00
C VAL A 91 -3.79 -7.59 4.90
N GLY A 92 -3.56 -8.33 5.98
CA GLY A 92 -2.34 -9.09 6.14
C GLY A 92 -1.13 -8.15 6.19
N GLU A 93 -0.01 -8.60 5.65
CA GLU A 93 1.22 -7.80 5.68
C GLU A 93 1.51 -7.06 4.38
N THR A 94 0.75 -7.29 3.33
CA THR A 94 1.13 -6.89 1.97
C THR A 94 0.05 -6.17 1.19
N GLN A 95 -1.18 -6.09 1.64
CA GLN A 95 -2.25 -5.50 0.87
C GLN A 95 -2.79 -4.24 1.53
N LEU A 96 -2.66 -3.10 0.83
CA LEU A 96 -3.32 -1.85 1.18
C LEU A 96 -4.68 -1.79 0.48
N VAL A 97 -5.72 -1.51 1.25
CA VAL A 97 -7.06 -1.23 0.73
C VAL A 97 -7.37 0.23 1.03
N PHE A 98 -7.68 0.99 -0.01
CA PHE A 98 -8.13 2.37 0.09
C PHE A 98 -9.62 2.44 -0.18
N SER A 99 -10.35 3.10 0.69
CA SER A 99 -11.78 3.38 0.54
C SER A 99 -11.98 4.90 0.51
N PRO A 100 -11.82 5.53 -0.66
CA PRO A 100 -11.98 6.97 -0.79
C PRO A 100 -13.42 7.39 -0.52
N ASP A 101 -13.60 8.63 -0.03
CA ASP A 101 -14.92 9.21 0.22
C ASP A 101 -15.72 9.38 -1.08
N VAL A 102 -15.02 9.53 -2.20
CA VAL A 102 -15.59 9.62 -3.55
C VAL A 102 -14.88 8.63 -4.45
N GLY A 103 -15.62 7.72 -5.05
CA GLY A 103 -15.07 6.72 -5.97
C GLY A 103 -15.21 5.29 -5.45
N GLY A 104 -14.49 4.38 -6.08
CA GLY A 104 -14.49 2.95 -5.75
C GLY A 104 -13.32 2.54 -4.86
N ILE A 105 -13.46 1.41 -4.18
CA ILE A 105 -12.39 0.80 -3.41
C ILE A 105 -11.22 0.48 -4.34
N GLN A 106 -10.02 0.86 -3.91
CA GLN A 106 -8.76 0.60 -4.59
C GLN A 106 -7.92 -0.36 -3.75
N THR A 107 -7.21 -1.25 -4.40
CA THR A 107 -6.35 -2.22 -3.71
C THR A 107 -4.95 -2.18 -4.32
N ALA A 108 -3.94 -2.06 -3.47
CA ALA A 108 -2.54 -2.06 -3.85
C ALA A 108 -1.77 -3.15 -3.09
N SER A 109 -0.86 -3.84 -3.77
CA SER A 109 0.03 -4.82 -3.15
C SER A 109 1.36 -4.16 -2.79
N ILE A 110 1.72 -4.13 -1.51
CA ILE A 110 3.01 -3.60 -1.06
C ILE A 110 4.12 -4.53 -1.50
N ASP A 111 5.01 -4.03 -2.36
CA ASP A 111 6.25 -4.70 -2.76
C ASP A 111 7.37 -4.40 -1.76
N LYS A 112 7.46 -3.14 -1.33
CA LYS A 112 8.48 -2.68 -0.38
C LYS A 112 7.94 -1.60 0.54
N ILE A 113 8.27 -1.70 1.82
CA ILE A 113 8.07 -0.63 2.79
C ILE A 113 9.26 -0.52 3.74
N THR A 114 9.79 0.67 3.85
CA THR A 114 10.88 1.06 4.76
C THR A 114 10.56 2.41 5.41
N LYS A 115 11.45 2.92 6.25
CA LYS A 115 11.32 4.28 6.82
C LYS A 115 11.37 5.39 5.78
N LYS A 116 11.88 5.11 4.57
CA LYS A 116 12.15 6.13 3.53
C LYS A 116 11.42 5.88 2.22
N GLU A 117 10.91 4.69 2.00
CA GLU A 117 10.38 4.29 0.72
C GLU A 117 9.19 3.34 0.89
N LEU A 118 8.13 3.61 0.15
CA LEU A 118 6.96 2.75 -0.02
C LEU A 118 6.79 2.49 -1.52
N VAL A 119 6.83 1.22 -1.91
CA VAL A 119 6.57 0.77 -3.28
C VAL A 119 5.38 -0.17 -3.25
N TYR A 120 4.40 0.11 -4.08
CA TYR A 120 3.26 -0.78 -4.23
C TYR A 120 2.83 -0.94 -5.70
N LEU A 121 2.15 -2.04 -5.96
CA LEU A 121 1.60 -2.39 -7.27
C LEU A 121 0.09 -2.23 -7.24
N GLU A 122 -0.45 -1.62 -8.29
CA GLU A 122 -1.88 -1.51 -8.54
C GLU A 122 -2.22 -2.08 -9.90
N THR A 123 -3.43 -2.63 -10.03
CA THR A 123 -3.98 -3.09 -11.30
C THR A 123 -5.05 -2.12 -11.76
N PHE A 124 -4.88 -1.57 -12.93
CA PHE A 124 -5.84 -0.73 -13.63
C PHE A 124 -6.42 -1.48 -14.82
N VAL A 125 -7.48 -0.94 -15.40
CA VAL A 125 -8.04 -1.42 -16.68
C VAL A 125 -7.97 -0.29 -17.70
N ASP A 126 -7.67 -0.64 -18.94
CA ASP A 126 -7.73 0.28 -20.07
C ASP A 126 -9.19 0.50 -20.55
N GLN A 127 -9.37 1.26 -21.63
CA GLN A 127 -10.70 1.54 -22.20
C GLN A 127 -11.40 0.28 -22.75
N ASP A 128 -10.62 -0.74 -23.12
CA ASP A 128 -11.08 -2.03 -23.64
C ASP A 128 -11.25 -3.08 -22.54
N GLN A 129 -11.17 -2.66 -21.26
CA GLN A 129 -11.25 -3.51 -20.05
C GLN A 129 -10.09 -4.52 -19.92
N ASN A 130 -8.94 -4.29 -20.58
CA ASN A 130 -7.76 -5.11 -20.38
C ASN A 130 -7.00 -4.64 -19.14
N PRO A 131 -6.62 -5.55 -18.22
CA PRO A 131 -5.87 -5.18 -17.02
C PRO A 131 -4.41 -4.88 -17.35
N PHE A 132 -3.85 -3.87 -16.70
CA PHE A 132 -2.43 -3.58 -16.68
C PHE A 132 -1.96 -3.20 -15.28
N ASN A 133 -0.70 -3.46 -14.98
CA ASN A 133 -0.12 -3.20 -13.68
C ASN A 133 0.76 -1.95 -13.72
N THR A 134 0.70 -1.21 -12.63
CA THR A 134 1.62 -0.12 -12.34
C THR A 134 2.40 -0.39 -11.07
N THR A 135 3.59 0.16 -10.99
CA THR A 135 4.40 0.22 -9.78
C THR A 135 4.55 1.67 -9.39
N THR A 136 4.06 2.03 -8.21
CA THR A 136 4.12 3.39 -7.68
C THR A 136 5.10 3.45 -6.52
N THR A 137 5.99 4.44 -6.54
CA THR A 137 7.01 4.68 -5.52
C THR A 137 6.75 6.00 -4.83
N TRP A 138 6.76 5.98 -3.50
CA TRP A 138 6.67 7.12 -2.62
C TRP A 138 7.88 7.18 -1.70
N VAL A 139 8.34 8.37 -1.35
CA VAL A 139 9.51 8.59 -0.49
C VAL A 139 9.20 9.59 0.63
N LYS A 140 10.00 9.57 1.69
CA LYS A 140 9.94 10.56 2.81
C LYS A 140 11.09 11.51 2.78
#